data_1bda3983d6f8f8c49986f25710ca5258
#
_entry.id   1bda3983d6f8f8c49986f25710ca5258
#
_cell.length_a   1.000
_cell.length_b   1.000
_cell.length_c   1.000
_cell.angle_alpha   90.00
_cell.angle_beta   90.00
_cell.angle_gamma   90.00
#
_symmetry.space_group_name_H-M   'P 1'
#
loop_
_entity.id
_entity.type
_entity.pdbx_description
1 polymer ?
#
loop_
_entity_poly.entity_id
_entity_poly.type
_entity_poly.pdbx_seq_one_letter_code
_entity_poly.pdbx_strand_id
1 'polypeptide(L)'
;EYEKVVVSFFDWTGAPAGIDRVNAKLSEYTREKLGVDMELLIIDVAAYTEDLKLMLSSGEQVDLFSTCGPGYMTCVNNGYTADLEEDGLLDNYGADLKNLIRTDYLDACRVGGTLYGVPPIKDYAIQTACLLIGTEYLEGAGVDLSKFEKDELGYNKATWDDIDEMFAAIHEAYPDKIVYSTQDNLLTQGSCVDNIAGDYFGCLLDPANSLEIENVYESDLFREWAERAYRWNQLGYISGDAMTDDNGASSRIKSGAYMAMMSQAKPAYQNQINGECGRDMTIFDVGDAFMGSSAVPAFWCMNQATEDPIAAMQVLNLLYTDPVVANLACWGEEGVEYVVNSDTSINWAEGVNADNSEYYPNVLWLMPNQYAAHVWEGDPIDVGEQTAAFNDNCKVKSKALGFTWDNSDYVAEFTAMQNAYKEFGPQVVYGFVDPDTGLKQLNDALYAAGLQEYMDAKQEALNEWAK
;
A
#
# COMPACT_ATOMS: atom_id res chain seq x y z
N GLU A 1 4.38 5.35 -40.78
CA GLU A 1 3.53 5.42 -39.57
C GLU A 1 4.17 4.48 -38.59
N TYR A 2 4.39 4.94 -37.34
CA TYR A 2 4.96 4.10 -36.28
C TYR A 2 3.85 3.27 -35.63
N GLU A 3 4.22 2.08 -35.14
CA GLU A 3 3.34 1.29 -34.29
C GLU A 3 3.05 2.07 -33.02
N LYS A 4 1.80 2.03 -32.55
CA LYS A 4 1.37 2.76 -31.36
C LYS A 4 1.13 1.79 -30.22
N VAL A 5 1.66 2.10 -29.04
CA VAL A 5 1.42 1.36 -27.78
C VAL A 5 0.71 2.27 -26.78
N VAL A 6 -0.50 1.90 -26.39
CA VAL A 6 -1.32 2.62 -25.42
C VAL A 6 -1.19 2.00 -24.03
N VAL A 7 -0.80 2.82 -23.05
CA VAL A 7 -0.58 2.43 -21.64
C VAL A 7 -1.66 3.08 -20.77
N SER A 8 -2.56 2.29 -20.19
CA SER A 8 -3.70 2.80 -19.42
C SER A 8 -3.55 2.60 -17.91
N PHE A 9 -3.81 3.67 -17.17
CA PHE A 9 -3.92 3.67 -15.71
C PHE A 9 -4.81 4.81 -15.24
N PHE A 10 -5.10 4.88 -13.94
CA PHE A 10 -5.94 5.95 -13.41
C PHE A 10 -5.12 7.05 -12.72
N ASP A 11 -5.74 8.21 -12.60
CA ASP A 11 -5.38 9.24 -11.62
C ASP A 11 -6.63 9.68 -10.84
N TRP A 12 -6.41 10.30 -9.69
CA TRP A 12 -7.49 10.71 -8.78
C TRP A 12 -8.44 11.76 -9.38
N THR A 13 -7.97 12.53 -10.34
CA THR A 13 -8.69 13.64 -10.97
C THR A 13 -8.87 13.47 -12.47
N GLY A 14 -8.54 12.29 -13.01
CA GLY A 14 -8.59 12.00 -14.46
C GLY A 14 -7.39 12.50 -15.23
N ALA A 15 -7.50 12.57 -16.55
CA ALA A 15 -6.40 12.94 -17.43
C ALA A 15 -5.92 14.37 -17.13
N PRO A 16 -4.61 14.55 -16.81
CA PRO A 16 -4.03 15.89 -16.61
C PRO A 16 -4.15 16.77 -17.86
N ALA A 17 -4.29 18.08 -17.68
CA ALA A 17 -4.41 19.02 -18.81
C ALA A 17 -3.20 19.00 -19.76
N GLY A 18 -2.00 18.67 -19.24
CA GLY A 18 -0.75 18.56 -20.02
C GLY A 18 -0.51 17.22 -20.68
N ILE A 19 -1.46 16.27 -20.64
CA ILE A 19 -1.26 14.89 -21.14
C ILE A 19 -0.80 14.82 -22.59
N ASP A 20 -1.39 15.64 -23.48
CA ASP A 20 -1.02 15.65 -24.89
C ASP A 20 0.43 16.05 -25.12
N ARG A 21 0.96 17.00 -24.32
CA ARG A 21 2.35 17.44 -24.38
C ARG A 21 3.29 16.34 -23.88
N VAL A 22 2.95 15.69 -22.78
CA VAL A 22 3.73 14.58 -22.23
C VAL A 22 3.73 13.39 -23.21
N ASN A 23 2.59 13.04 -23.77
CA ASN A 23 2.50 11.99 -24.79
C ASN A 23 3.33 12.30 -26.04
N ALA A 24 3.34 13.56 -26.50
CA ALA A 24 4.19 13.96 -27.61
C ALA A 24 5.69 13.75 -27.32
N LYS A 25 6.14 14.05 -26.08
CA LYS A 25 7.53 13.82 -25.64
C LYS A 25 7.87 12.35 -25.50
N LEU A 26 6.97 11.56 -24.91
CA LEU A 26 7.12 10.11 -24.83
C LEU A 26 7.24 9.49 -26.21
N SER A 27 6.34 9.82 -27.14
CA SER A 27 6.38 9.32 -28.51
C SER A 27 7.67 9.76 -29.25
N GLU A 28 8.12 11.02 -29.11
CA GLU A 28 9.38 11.47 -29.68
C GLU A 28 10.56 10.60 -29.23
N TYR A 29 10.64 10.33 -27.93
CA TYR A 29 11.71 9.54 -27.34
C TYR A 29 11.62 8.05 -27.71
N THR A 30 10.44 7.46 -27.64
CA THR A 30 10.26 6.02 -27.94
C THR A 30 10.39 5.69 -29.42
N ARG A 31 10.07 6.63 -30.33
CA ARG A 31 10.39 6.49 -31.76
C ARG A 31 11.88 6.37 -32.02
N GLU A 32 12.70 7.20 -31.34
CA GLU A 32 14.15 7.14 -31.47
C GLU A 32 14.71 5.82 -30.93
N LYS A 33 14.18 5.35 -29.80
CA LYS A 33 14.67 4.15 -29.12
C LYS A 33 14.19 2.84 -29.73
N LEU A 34 12.92 2.78 -30.07
CA LEU A 34 12.21 1.54 -30.43
C LEU A 34 11.55 1.57 -31.80
N GLY A 35 11.34 2.75 -32.40
CA GLY A 35 10.50 2.92 -33.57
C GLY A 35 9.01 2.80 -33.27
N VAL A 36 8.59 3.13 -32.04
CA VAL A 36 7.22 2.96 -31.52
C VAL A 36 6.71 4.28 -30.95
N ASP A 37 5.43 4.56 -31.14
CA ASP A 37 4.71 5.66 -30.49
C ASP A 37 4.15 5.17 -29.15
N MET A 38 4.54 5.80 -28.03
CA MET A 38 3.98 5.53 -26.72
C MET A 38 2.97 6.60 -26.34
N GLU A 39 1.81 6.17 -25.86
CA GLU A 39 0.74 7.06 -25.38
C GLU A 39 0.24 6.61 -24.02
N LEU A 40 0.19 7.52 -23.05
CA LEU A 40 -0.47 7.30 -21.76
C LEU A 40 -1.95 7.65 -21.89
N LEU A 41 -2.81 6.72 -21.49
CA LEU A 41 -4.25 6.90 -21.36
C LEU A 41 -4.62 6.92 -19.87
N ILE A 42 -4.73 8.12 -19.31
CA ILE A 42 -5.03 8.33 -17.89
C ILE A 42 -6.52 8.61 -17.73
N ILE A 43 -7.19 7.81 -16.90
CA ILE A 43 -8.64 7.84 -16.69
C ILE A 43 -8.91 8.24 -15.22
N ASP A 44 -10.04 8.91 -14.98
CA ASP A 44 -10.50 9.20 -13.62
C ASP A 44 -10.71 7.89 -12.81
N VAL A 45 -10.23 7.86 -11.58
CA VAL A 45 -10.29 6.66 -10.72
C VAL A 45 -11.71 6.12 -10.57
N ALA A 46 -12.72 6.99 -10.51
CA ALA A 46 -14.13 6.57 -10.35
C ALA A 46 -14.67 5.86 -11.59
N ALA A 47 -14.14 6.16 -12.78
CA ALA A 47 -14.56 5.58 -14.04
C ALA A 47 -13.66 4.41 -14.49
N TYR A 48 -12.40 4.40 -14.04
CA TYR A 48 -11.34 3.53 -14.58
C TYR A 48 -11.73 2.05 -14.71
N THR A 49 -12.30 1.47 -13.67
CA THR A 49 -12.64 0.04 -13.66
C THR A 49 -13.64 -0.34 -14.76
N GLU A 50 -14.69 0.46 -14.95
CA GLU A 50 -15.73 0.16 -15.93
C GLU A 50 -15.29 0.55 -17.35
N ASP A 51 -14.62 1.69 -17.51
CA ASP A 51 -14.12 2.13 -18.81
C ASP A 51 -13.05 1.18 -19.35
N LEU A 52 -12.09 0.76 -18.50
CA LEU A 52 -11.08 -0.22 -18.91
C LEU A 52 -11.71 -1.55 -19.34
N LYS A 53 -12.66 -2.10 -18.57
CA LYS A 53 -13.35 -3.34 -18.94
C LYS A 53 -14.08 -3.20 -20.29
N LEU A 54 -14.71 -2.04 -20.52
CA LEU A 54 -15.37 -1.77 -21.77
C LEU A 54 -14.38 -1.73 -22.94
N MET A 55 -13.27 -1.03 -22.80
CA MET A 55 -12.20 -0.95 -23.82
C MET A 55 -11.64 -2.34 -24.14
N LEU A 56 -11.25 -3.10 -23.11
CA LEU A 56 -10.70 -4.46 -23.28
C LEU A 56 -11.70 -5.42 -23.95
N SER A 57 -13.01 -5.26 -23.73
CA SER A 57 -14.05 -6.10 -24.32
C SER A 57 -14.51 -5.63 -25.69
N SER A 58 -14.43 -4.34 -26.01
CA SER A 58 -14.86 -3.77 -27.31
C SER A 58 -13.79 -3.84 -28.41
N GLY A 59 -12.52 -4.12 -28.02
CA GLY A 59 -11.39 -4.08 -28.92
C GLY A 59 -10.87 -2.66 -29.21
N GLU A 60 -11.19 -1.71 -28.33
CA GLU A 60 -10.52 -0.41 -28.33
C GLU A 60 -9.06 -0.59 -27.92
N GLN A 61 -8.14 0.14 -28.57
CA GLN A 61 -6.71 -0.07 -28.35
C GLN A 61 -6.28 0.32 -26.94
N VAL A 62 -5.90 -0.68 -26.16
CA VAL A 62 -5.17 -0.59 -24.88
C VAL A 62 -4.22 -1.77 -24.86
N ASP A 63 -2.92 -1.53 -24.90
CA ASP A 63 -1.91 -2.57 -25.01
C ASP A 63 -1.34 -2.99 -23.65
N LEU A 64 -1.10 -2.01 -22.79
CA LEU A 64 -0.66 -2.20 -21.40
C LEU A 64 -1.64 -1.52 -20.46
N PHE A 65 -1.95 -2.15 -19.34
CA PHE A 65 -2.90 -1.57 -18.40
C PHE A 65 -2.61 -1.96 -16.94
N SER A 66 -3.07 -1.08 -16.03
CA SER A 66 -3.03 -1.37 -14.61
C SER A 66 -4.26 -2.15 -14.17
N THR A 67 -4.06 -3.24 -13.45
CA THR A 67 -5.13 -4.02 -12.82
C THR A 67 -5.57 -3.47 -11.47
N CYS A 68 -4.96 -2.37 -11.00
CA CYS A 68 -5.40 -1.67 -9.79
C CYS A 68 -6.74 -0.98 -10.10
N GLY A 69 -7.79 -1.44 -9.47
CA GLY A 69 -9.18 -1.07 -9.76
C GLY A 69 -10.00 -2.30 -10.19
N PRO A 70 -9.85 -2.81 -11.42
CA PRO A 70 -10.61 -4.00 -11.85
C PRO A 70 -10.22 -5.29 -11.12
N GLY A 71 -9.00 -5.37 -10.59
CA GLY A 71 -8.46 -6.55 -9.90
C GLY A 71 -7.75 -7.51 -10.86
N TYR A 72 -6.56 -7.98 -10.43
CA TYR A 72 -5.71 -8.86 -11.24
C TYR A 72 -6.42 -10.17 -11.60
N MET A 73 -6.95 -10.89 -10.61
CA MET A 73 -7.66 -12.15 -10.85
C MET A 73 -8.90 -11.97 -11.74
N THR A 74 -9.61 -10.86 -11.60
CA THR A 74 -10.75 -10.54 -12.48
C THR A 74 -10.30 -10.40 -13.92
N CYS A 75 -9.20 -9.72 -14.19
CA CYS A 75 -8.65 -9.56 -15.53
C CYS A 75 -8.18 -10.88 -16.13
N VAL A 76 -7.49 -11.72 -15.32
CA VAL A 76 -7.06 -13.06 -15.74
C VAL A 76 -8.27 -13.95 -16.06
N ASN A 77 -9.25 -14.02 -15.17
CA ASN A 77 -10.43 -14.88 -15.33
C ASN A 77 -11.31 -14.47 -16.53
N ASN A 78 -11.32 -13.18 -16.88
CA ASN A 78 -12.03 -12.69 -18.08
C ASN A 78 -11.21 -12.84 -19.38
N GLY A 79 -9.96 -13.33 -19.31
CA GLY A 79 -9.11 -13.53 -20.47
C GLY A 79 -8.60 -12.22 -21.10
N TYR A 80 -8.47 -11.15 -20.30
CA TYR A 80 -7.96 -9.86 -20.78
C TYR A 80 -6.44 -9.79 -20.83
N THR A 81 -5.75 -10.70 -20.15
CA THR A 81 -4.30 -10.65 -19.92
C THR A 81 -3.55 -11.66 -20.77
N ALA A 82 -2.48 -11.24 -21.42
CA ALA A 82 -1.56 -12.09 -22.17
C ALA A 82 -0.60 -12.84 -21.21
N ASP A 83 -0.16 -14.04 -21.62
CA ASP A 83 0.99 -14.71 -21.01
C ASP A 83 2.29 -13.97 -21.39
N LEU A 84 2.94 -13.35 -20.41
CA LEU A 84 4.14 -12.55 -20.64
C LEU A 84 5.39 -13.38 -21.01
N GLU A 85 5.34 -14.70 -20.81
CA GLU A 85 6.43 -15.63 -21.13
C GLU A 85 6.20 -16.41 -22.42
N GLU A 86 5.02 -16.28 -23.05
CA GLU A 86 4.71 -16.94 -24.32
C GLU A 86 5.76 -16.58 -25.39
N ASP A 87 6.25 -17.59 -26.11
CA ASP A 87 7.29 -17.46 -27.14
C ASP A 87 8.58 -16.74 -26.69
N GLY A 88 8.85 -16.71 -25.37
CA GLY A 88 10.01 -16.05 -24.80
C GLY A 88 9.92 -14.53 -24.81
N LEU A 89 8.72 -13.97 -24.82
CA LEU A 89 8.44 -12.54 -24.93
C LEU A 89 9.16 -11.73 -23.84
N LEU A 90 8.99 -12.09 -22.58
CA LEU A 90 9.65 -11.43 -21.46
C LEU A 90 11.19 -11.59 -21.51
N ASP A 91 11.69 -12.78 -21.86
CA ASP A 91 13.13 -13.04 -21.91
C ASP A 91 13.84 -12.28 -23.01
N ASN A 92 13.19 -12.11 -24.17
CA ASN A 92 13.80 -11.49 -25.33
C ASN A 92 13.62 -9.97 -25.39
N TYR A 93 12.52 -9.43 -24.86
CA TYR A 93 12.14 -8.02 -25.04
C TYR A 93 11.90 -7.29 -23.71
N GLY A 94 11.81 -8.02 -22.60
CA GLY A 94 11.65 -7.49 -21.23
C GLY A 94 12.77 -7.94 -20.29
N ALA A 95 13.94 -8.32 -20.81
CA ALA A 95 15.01 -8.90 -20.01
C ALA A 95 15.50 -7.99 -18.86
N ASP A 96 15.58 -6.68 -19.08
CA ASP A 96 16.04 -5.75 -18.04
C ASP A 96 14.98 -5.60 -16.93
N LEU A 97 13.70 -5.52 -17.30
CA LEU A 97 12.57 -5.59 -16.37
C LEU A 97 12.62 -6.90 -15.55
N LYS A 98 12.79 -8.04 -16.21
CA LYS A 98 12.88 -9.34 -15.55
C LYS A 98 14.03 -9.41 -14.54
N ASN A 99 15.19 -8.86 -14.91
CA ASN A 99 16.37 -8.83 -14.03
C ASN A 99 16.22 -7.85 -12.85
N LEU A 100 15.38 -6.83 -12.97
CA LEU A 100 15.13 -5.84 -11.94
C LEU A 100 14.23 -6.41 -10.82
N ILE A 101 13.32 -7.33 -11.16
CA ILE A 101 12.37 -7.91 -10.22
C ILE A 101 12.89 -9.27 -9.75
N ARG A 102 12.93 -9.48 -8.43
CA ARG A 102 13.32 -10.79 -7.85
C ARG A 102 12.40 -11.89 -8.34
N THR A 103 12.96 -13.07 -8.51
CA THR A 103 12.21 -14.25 -9.00
C THR A 103 11.03 -14.59 -8.10
N ASP A 104 11.19 -14.54 -6.77
CA ASP A 104 10.10 -14.82 -5.84
C ASP A 104 8.97 -13.81 -5.90
N TYR A 105 9.22 -12.56 -6.30
CA TYR A 105 8.18 -11.56 -6.56
C TYR A 105 7.46 -11.80 -7.88
N LEU A 106 8.18 -12.21 -8.93
CA LEU A 106 7.55 -12.65 -10.18
C LEU A 106 6.70 -13.91 -9.96
N ASP A 107 7.21 -14.86 -9.17
CA ASP A 107 6.47 -16.08 -8.84
C ASP A 107 5.19 -15.79 -8.04
N ALA A 108 5.19 -14.79 -7.17
CA ALA A 108 4.00 -14.31 -6.46
C ALA A 108 2.90 -13.75 -7.39
N CYS A 109 3.25 -13.34 -8.62
CA CYS A 109 2.30 -12.87 -9.62
C CYS A 109 1.74 -13.97 -10.53
N ARG A 110 2.21 -15.24 -10.39
CA ARG A 110 1.75 -16.34 -11.24
C ARG A 110 0.35 -16.82 -10.85
N VAL A 111 -0.44 -17.11 -11.85
CA VAL A 111 -1.76 -17.74 -11.70
C VAL A 111 -1.74 -19.05 -12.45
N GLY A 112 -1.89 -20.16 -11.74
CA GLY A 112 -1.79 -21.50 -12.34
C GLY A 112 -0.46 -21.78 -13.04
N GLY A 113 0.63 -21.17 -12.58
CA GLY A 113 1.97 -21.28 -13.15
C GLY A 113 2.30 -20.27 -14.27
N THR A 114 1.32 -19.55 -14.82
CA THR A 114 1.48 -18.58 -15.89
C THR A 114 1.66 -17.16 -15.35
N LEU A 115 2.56 -16.38 -15.94
CA LEU A 115 2.83 -14.99 -15.58
C LEU A 115 1.99 -14.05 -16.44
N TYR A 116 0.86 -13.57 -15.94
CA TYR A 116 -0.04 -12.65 -16.64
C TYR A 116 0.21 -11.18 -16.36
N GLY A 117 1.06 -10.86 -15.39
CA GLY A 117 1.36 -9.48 -15.01
C GLY A 117 2.61 -9.39 -14.15
N VAL A 118 3.11 -8.17 -14.02
CA VAL A 118 4.30 -7.84 -13.22
C VAL A 118 3.97 -6.80 -12.16
N PRO A 119 4.66 -6.83 -11.00
CA PRO A 119 4.41 -5.89 -9.93
C PRO A 119 5.13 -4.56 -10.18
N PRO A 120 4.59 -3.42 -9.72
CA PRO A 120 5.36 -2.18 -9.66
C PRO A 120 6.53 -2.32 -8.68
N ILE A 121 7.63 -1.62 -8.93
CA ILE A 121 8.75 -1.54 -7.98
C ILE A 121 8.36 -0.56 -6.88
N LYS A 122 8.15 -1.07 -5.67
CA LYS A 122 7.67 -0.29 -4.53
C LYS A 122 8.05 -0.93 -3.18
N ASP A 123 7.61 -0.31 -2.09
CA ASP A 123 7.61 -0.85 -0.74
C ASP A 123 6.62 -2.03 -0.64
N TYR A 124 7.13 -3.25 -0.70
CA TYR A 124 6.35 -4.47 -0.43
C TYR A 124 6.30 -4.78 1.07
N ALA A 125 7.41 -4.56 1.76
CA ALA A 125 7.46 -4.64 3.21
C ALA A 125 7.00 -3.33 3.85
N ILE A 126 6.39 -3.44 5.03
CA ILE A 126 5.99 -2.33 5.87
C ILE A 126 6.51 -2.57 7.29
N GLN A 127 6.94 -1.53 7.98
CA GLN A 127 7.20 -1.56 9.41
C GLN A 127 5.86 -1.40 10.14
N THR A 128 5.44 -2.41 10.89
CA THR A 128 4.17 -2.39 11.64
C THR A 128 4.31 -1.75 13.01
N ALA A 129 3.20 -1.40 13.62
CA ALA A 129 3.11 -0.88 14.99
C ALA A 129 4.05 0.32 15.25
N CYS A 130 4.10 1.26 14.32
CA CYS A 130 4.80 2.52 14.54
C CYS A 130 3.88 3.50 15.28
N LEU A 131 4.28 3.88 16.50
CA LEU A 131 3.63 4.94 17.26
C LEU A 131 4.25 6.29 16.86
N LEU A 132 3.39 7.19 16.42
CA LEU A 132 3.76 8.53 15.97
C LEU A 132 3.24 9.52 17.00
N ILE A 133 4.15 10.28 17.60
CA ILE A 133 3.83 11.28 18.63
C ILE A 133 4.32 12.63 18.15
N GLY A 134 3.50 13.66 18.24
CA GLY A 134 3.92 15.02 17.89
C GLY A 134 5.19 15.42 18.68
N THR A 135 6.26 15.78 17.97
CA THR A 135 7.57 16.06 18.56
C THR A 135 7.49 17.16 19.63
N GLU A 136 6.71 18.20 19.38
CA GLU A 136 6.46 19.29 20.33
C GLU A 136 5.89 18.82 21.68
N TYR A 137 5.07 17.78 21.68
CA TYR A 137 4.47 17.24 22.92
C TYR A 137 5.47 16.45 23.74
N LEU A 138 6.36 15.69 23.09
CA LEU A 138 7.45 14.98 23.76
C LEU A 138 8.44 15.97 24.40
N GLU A 139 8.83 17.01 23.65
CA GLU A 139 9.72 18.06 24.13
C GLU A 139 9.10 18.80 25.32
N GLY A 140 7.82 19.20 25.21
CA GLY A 140 7.10 19.89 26.26
C GLY A 140 6.88 19.05 27.52
N ALA A 141 6.80 17.73 27.38
CA ALA A 141 6.75 16.79 28.49
C ALA A 141 8.13 16.40 29.05
N GLY A 142 9.23 16.88 28.44
CA GLY A 142 10.60 16.60 28.89
C GLY A 142 11.06 15.17 28.64
N VAL A 143 10.50 14.50 27.61
CA VAL A 143 10.89 13.14 27.23
C VAL A 143 12.30 13.16 26.61
N ASP A 144 13.21 12.36 27.16
CA ASP A 144 14.57 12.20 26.65
C ASP A 144 14.59 11.19 25.51
N LEU A 145 14.68 11.68 24.26
CA LEU A 145 14.73 10.84 23.06
C LEU A 145 16.09 10.16 22.85
N SER A 146 17.15 10.61 23.52
CA SER A 146 18.50 10.04 23.36
C SER A 146 18.64 8.62 23.93
N LYS A 147 17.69 8.18 24.76
CA LYS A 147 17.65 6.82 25.32
C LYS A 147 17.25 5.75 24.31
N PHE A 148 16.65 6.14 23.19
CA PHE A 148 16.15 5.20 22.19
C PHE A 148 17.21 4.90 21.13
N GLU A 149 17.46 3.62 20.89
CA GLU A 149 18.24 3.17 19.74
C GLU A 149 17.46 3.42 18.44
N LYS A 150 18.17 3.53 17.34
CA LYS A 150 17.54 3.63 16.01
C LYS A 150 17.41 2.25 15.36
N ASP A 151 16.32 2.06 14.64
CA ASP A 151 16.12 0.93 13.75
C ASP A 151 16.85 1.12 12.41
N GLU A 152 16.64 0.18 11.47
CA GLU A 152 17.23 0.23 10.13
C GLU A 152 16.70 1.40 9.26
N LEU A 153 15.53 1.93 9.61
CA LEU A 153 14.90 3.09 8.94
C LEU A 153 15.28 4.42 9.59
N GLY A 154 16.04 4.39 10.69
CA GLY A 154 16.43 5.57 11.48
C GLY A 154 15.36 6.01 12.47
N TYR A 155 14.30 5.25 12.70
CA TYR A 155 13.27 5.52 13.70
C TYR A 155 13.67 5.03 15.09
N ASN A 156 12.98 5.50 16.14
CA ASN A 156 13.32 5.12 17.51
C ASN A 156 12.76 3.74 17.84
N LYS A 157 13.58 2.79 18.23
CA LYS A 157 13.10 1.52 18.81
C LYS A 157 12.50 1.76 20.18
N ALA A 158 11.29 1.29 20.38
CA ALA A 158 10.60 1.41 21.66
C ALA A 158 9.87 0.12 22.01
N THR A 159 9.55 -0.03 23.28
CA THR A 159 8.65 -1.06 23.78
C THR A 159 7.26 -0.47 24.04
N TRP A 160 6.26 -1.32 24.19
CA TRP A 160 4.93 -0.87 24.61
C TRP A 160 4.94 -0.19 25.98
N ASP A 161 5.85 -0.57 26.90
CA ASP A 161 6.02 0.08 28.19
C ASP A 161 6.58 1.50 28.01
N ASP A 162 7.53 1.70 27.10
CA ASP A 162 8.03 3.04 26.76
C ASP A 162 6.90 3.93 26.19
N ILE A 163 6.01 3.36 25.36
CA ILE A 163 4.85 4.10 24.86
C ILE A 163 3.91 4.49 26.00
N ASP A 164 3.60 3.57 26.91
CA ASP A 164 2.76 3.85 28.08
C ASP A 164 3.37 4.96 28.97
N GLU A 165 4.71 4.95 29.18
CA GLU A 165 5.41 6.00 29.92
C GLU A 165 5.32 7.37 29.20
N MET A 166 5.54 7.39 27.89
CA MET A 166 5.43 8.63 27.09
C MET A 166 4.00 9.17 27.06
N PHE A 167 3.01 8.29 26.92
CA PHE A 167 1.60 8.70 26.96
C PHE A 167 1.22 9.30 28.31
N ALA A 168 1.69 8.74 29.42
CA ALA A 168 1.50 9.31 30.74
C ALA A 168 2.14 10.71 30.87
N ALA A 169 3.37 10.86 30.38
CA ALA A 169 4.09 12.14 30.43
C ALA A 169 3.41 13.24 29.62
N ILE A 170 3.01 12.94 28.35
CA ILE A 170 2.33 13.93 27.52
C ILE A 170 0.91 14.25 28.03
N HIS A 171 0.21 13.27 28.60
CA HIS A 171 -1.10 13.50 29.21
C HIS A 171 -1.02 14.43 30.43
N GLU A 172 0.01 14.25 31.29
CA GLU A 172 0.25 15.14 32.43
C GLU A 172 0.60 16.56 31.98
N ALA A 173 1.44 16.69 30.95
CA ALA A 173 1.87 17.99 30.40
C ALA A 173 0.75 18.72 29.64
N TYR A 174 -0.15 17.99 28.99
CA TYR A 174 -1.21 18.51 28.12
C TYR A 174 -2.59 17.92 28.46
N PRO A 175 -3.14 18.16 29.66
CA PRO A 175 -4.36 17.49 30.13
C PRO A 175 -5.63 17.84 29.32
N ASP A 176 -5.61 18.93 28.55
CA ASP A 176 -6.72 19.35 27.70
C ASP A 176 -6.71 18.71 26.31
N LYS A 177 -5.71 17.86 26.01
CA LYS A 177 -5.58 17.18 24.71
C LYS A 177 -5.85 15.69 24.82
N ILE A 178 -6.31 15.10 23.72
CA ILE A 178 -6.45 13.65 23.61
C ILE A 178 -5.07 13.05 23.28
N VAL A 179 -4.67 12.03 24.02
CA VAL A 179 -3.37 11.37 23.82
C VAL A 179 -3.36 10.60 22.51
N TYR A 180 -4.33 9.70 22.30
CA TYR A 180 -4.29 8.74 21.22
C TYR A 180 -5.49 8.88 20.27
N SER A 181 -5.19 9.05 18.98
CA SER A 181 -6.16 9.04 17.90
C SER A 181 -6.43 7.59 17.48
N THR A 182 -7.57 7.08 17.90
CA THR A 182 -8.00 5.70 17.63
C THR A 182 -8.27 5.44 16.16
N GLN A 183 -8.10 4.18 15.74
CA GLN A 183 -8.37 3.71 14.38
C GLN A 183 -8.94 2.28 14.46
N ASP A 184 -9.86 1.94 13.58
CA ASP A 184 -10.44 0.59 13.49
C ASP A 184 -9.59 -0.39 12.69
N ASN A 185 -8.57 0.11 11.98
CA ASN A 185 -7.63 -0.69 11.19
C ASN A 185 -6.41 -1.18 11.99
N LEU A 186 -6.57 -1.41 13.28
CA LEU A 186 -5.52 -1.86 14.20
C LEU A 186 -4.69 -3.02 13.65
N LEU A 187 -5.34 -4.07 13.17
CA LEU A 187 -4.64 -5.27 12.68
C LEU A 187 -3.77 -4.95 11.47
N THR A 188 -4.24 -4.08 10.57
CA THR A 188 -3.46 -3.63 9.42
C THR A 188 -2.26 -2.78 9.83
N GLN A 189 -2.43 -1.87 10.78
CA GLN A 189 -1.40 -0.92 11.20
C GLN A 189 -0.42 -1.53 12.21
N GLY A 190 -0.92 -2.35 13.11
CA GLY A 190 -0.23 -2.71 14.34
C GLY A 190 0.25 -4.14 14.44
N SER A 191 0.15 -4.96 13.39
CA SER A 191 0.50 -6.37 13.47
C SER A 191 1.10 -6.94 12.21
N CYS A 192 1.80 -8.10 12.36
CA CYS A 192 2.25 -8.94 11.24
C CYS A 192 1.24 -10.05 10.90
N VAL A 193 -0.01 -9.91 11.29
CA VAL A 193 -1.07 -10.86 10.92
C VAL A 193 -1.38 -10.72 9.44
N ASP A 194 -1.30 -11.85 8.72
CA ASP A 194 -1.65 -11.86 7.30
C ASP A 194 -3.15 -12.10 7.13
N ASN A 195 -3.83 -11.11 6.62
CA ASN A 195 -5.28 -11.11 6.49
C ASN A 195 -5.83 -12.03 5.40
N ILE A 196 -4.97 -12.54 4.55
CA ILE A 196 -5.34 -13.43 3.43
C ILE A 196 -6.66 -13.03 2.75
N ALA A 197 -6.60 -12.67 1.48
CA ALA A 197 -7.75 -12.22 0.69
C ALA A 197 -8.40 -10.88 1.13
N GLY A 198 -7.69 -10.08 1.92
CA GLY A 198 -8.07 -8.70 2.21
C GLY A 198 -9.07 -8.50 3.35
N ASP A 199 -9.36 -9.54 4.12
CA ASP A 199 -10.21 -9.48 5.31
C ASP A 199 -9.56 -10.20 6.51
N TYR A 200 -10.02 -9.88 7.71
CA TYR A 200 -9.53 -10.50 8.95
C TYR A 200 -10.45 -11.60 9.49
N PHE A 201 -11.28 -12.20 8.66
CA PHE A 201 -12.12 -13.36 8.98
C PHE A 201 -11.39 -14.65 8.60
N GLY A 202 -10.49 -15.06 9.47
CA GLY A 202 -9.51 -16.11 9.23
C GLY A 202 -8.20 -15.57 8.64
N CYS A 203 -7.14 -15.69 9.42
CA CYS A 203 -5.84 -15.08 9.15
C CYS A 203 -4.71 -16.09 9.41
N LEU A 204 -3.51 -15.78 8.91
CA LEU A 204 -2.29 -16.42 9.40
C LEU A 204 -1.74 -15.58 10.55
N LEU A 205 -1.71 -16.14 11.75
CA LEU A 205 -1.16 -15.45 12.94
C LEU A 205 0.38 -15.52 12.95
N ASP A 206 0.96 -16.59 12.41
CA ASP A 206 2.41 -16.75 12.20
C ASP A 206 2.71 -16.95 10.70
N PRO A 207 2.55 -15.90 9.87
CA PRO A 207 2.60 -16.03 8.42
C PRO A 207 3.97 -16.45 7.88
N ALA A 208 5.06 -16.19 8.63
CA ALA A 208 6.40 -16.60 8.23
C ALA A 208 6.62 -18.12 8.38
N ASN A 209 5.89 -18.79 9.26
CA ASN A 209 6.14 -20.19 9.61
C ASN A 209 4.95 -21.12 9.37
N SER A 210 3.72 -20.60 9.33
CA SER A 210 2.48 -21.39 9.24
C SER A 210 1.61 -21.01 8.06
N LEU A 211 0.85 -21.95 7.54
CA LEU A 211 -0.27 -21.75 6.61
C LEU A 211 -1.61 -22.13 7.28
N GLU A 212 -1.66 -22.20 8.60
CA GLU A 212 -2.87 -22.49 9.36
C GLU A 212 -3.70 -21.20 9.50
N ILE A 213 -4.97 -21.26 9.09
CA ILE A 213 -5.91 -20.16 9.22
C ILE A 213 -6.58 -20.21 10.58
N GLU A 214 -6.49 -19.10 11.30
CA GLU A 214 -6.97 -18.97 12.67
C GLU A 214 -7.86 -17.74 12.83
N ASN A 215 -8.70 -17.73 13.88
CA ASN A 215 -9.47 -16.58 14.27
C ASN A 215 -8.60 -15.59 15.05
N VAL A 216 -8.24 -14.48 14.43
CA VAL A 216 -7.40 -13.44 15.06
C VAL A 216 -8.05 -12.83 16.30
N TYR A 217 -9.39 -12.75 16.36
CA TYR A 217 -10.10 -12.16 17.49
C TYR A 217 -10.12 -13.04 18.76
N GLU A 218 -9.64 -14.29 18.66
CA GLU A 218 -9.39 -15.18 19.81
C GLU A 218 -7.91 -15.25 20.18
N SER A 219 -7.03 -14.60 19.40
CA SER A 219 -5.59 -14.62 19.62
C SER A 219 -5.15 -13.84 20.86
N ASP A 220 -4.01 -14.25 21.44
CA ASP A 220 -3.37 -13.50 22.52
C ASP A 220 -3.00 -12.07 22.06
N LEU A 221 -2.55 -11.90 20.82
CA LEU A 221 -2.24 -10.59 20.24
C LEU A 221 -3.44 -9.63 20.30
N PHE A 222 -4.62 -10.07 19.89
CA PHE A 222 -5.80 -9.22 19.89
C PHE A 222 -6.31 -8.96 21.32
N ARG A 223 -6.17 -9.96 22.21
CA ARG A 223 -6.47 -9.79 23.66
C ARG A 223 -5.57 -8.75 24.30
N GLU A 224 -4.26 -8.82 24.11
CA GLU A 224 -3.32 -7.84 24.64
C GLU A 224 -3.64 -6.42 24.18
N TRP A 225 -4.04 -6.26 22.92
CA TRP A 225 -4.51 -4.98 22.43
C TRP A 225 -5.80 -4.52 23.11
N ALA A 226 -6.78 -5.39 23.24
CA ALA A 226 -8.06 -5.07 23.90
C ALA A 226 -7.83 -4.59 25.35
N GLU A 227 -6.95 -5.26 26.10
CA GLU A 227 -6.56 -4.91 27.46
C GLU A 227 -5.85 -3.56 27.52
N ARG A 228 -4.95 -3.28 26.58
CA ARG A 228 -4.24 -2.00 26.45
C ARG A 228 -5.19 -0.87 26.11
N ALA A 229 -6.05 -1.04 25.09
CA ALA A 229 -7.03 -0.04 24.68
C ALA A 229 -8.02 0.27 25.82
N TYR A 230 -8.47 -0.75 26.54
CA TYR A 230 -9.31 -0.57 27.72
C TYR A 230 -8.61 0.25 28.81
N ARG A 231 -7.36 -0.09 29.12
CA ARG A 231 -6.57 0.68 30.10
C ARG A 231 -6.38 2.14 29.65
N TRP A 232 -6.03 2.38 28.39
CA TRP A 232 -5.88 3.73 27.84
C TRP A 232 -7.17 4.53 27.87
N ASN A 233 -8.31 3.89 27.58
CA ASN A 233 -9.62 4.52 27.68
C ASN A 233 -9.94 4.92 29.13
N GLN A 234 -9.71 4.02 30.11
CA GLN A 234 -9.92 4.32 31.54
C GLN A 234 -8.99 5.43 32.06
N LEU A 235 -7.80 5.60 31.48
CA LEU A 235 -6.88 6.68 31.81
C LEU A 235 -7.23 8.01 31.12
N GLY A 236 -8.24 8.05 30.26
CA GLY A 236 -8.66 9.24 29.54
C GLY A 236 -7.78 9.59 28.33
N TYR A 237 -7.00 8.64 27.81
CA TYR A 237 -6.15 8.86 26.63
C TYR A 237 -6.94 8.81 25.33
N ILE A 238 -8.12 8.23 25.33
CA ILE A 238 -9.01 8.03 24.16
C ILE A 238 -10.20 8.97 24.29
N SER A 239 -10.60 9.60 23.19
CA SER A 239 -11.78 10.48 23.16
C SER A 239 -13.06 9.72 23.42
N GLY A 240 -13.98 10.33 24.18
CA GLY A 240 -15.31 9.76 24.46
C GLY A 240 -16.19 9.65 23.22
N ASP A 241 -15.90 10.37 22.13
CA ASP A 241 -16.62 10.34 20.85
C ASP A 241 -15.92 9.49 19.78
N ALA A 242 -14.85 8.75 20.13
CA ALA A 242 -14.08 7.94 19.19
C ALA A 242 -14.93 6.96 18.36
N MET A 243 -16.08 6.51 18.90
CA MET A 243 -17.01 5.62 18.20
C MET A 243 -17.80 6.30 17.08
N THR A 244 -17.85 7.62 17.04
CA THR A 244 -18.70 8.43 16.14
C THR A 244 -17.91 9.46 15.34
N ASP A 245 -16.60 9.56 15.57
CA ASP A 245 -15.71 10.47 14.84
C ASP A 245 -15.15 9.77 13.60
N ASP A 246 -15.68 10.14 12.43
CA ASP A 246 -15.28 9.57 11.13
C ASP A 246 -14.03 10.24 10.52
N ASN A 247 -13.39 11.20 11.22
CA ASN A 247 -12.16 11.81 10.71
C ASN A 247 -10.99 10.82 10.73
N GLY A 248 -10.12 10.89 9.74
CA GLY A 248 -8.88 10.10 9.71
C GLY A 248 -7.89 10.50 10.81
N ALA A 249 -7.07 9.56 11.28
CA ALA A 249 -6.15 9.78 12.39
C ALA A 249 -5.19 10.94 12.17
N SER A 250 -4.57 11.07 10.99
CA SER A 250 -3.69 12.19 10.63
C SER A 250 -4.41 13.54 10.61
N SER A 251 -5.67 13.57 10.17
CA SER A 251 -6.49 14.79 10.21
C SER A 251 -6.79 15.24 11.64
N ARG A 252 -7.04 14.28 12.55
CA ARG A 252 -7.21 14.56 13.99
C ARG A 252 -5.93 15.13 14.60
N ILE A 253 -4.76 14.56 14.27
CA ILE A 253 -3.44 15.12 14.68
C ILE A 253 -3.27 16.54 14.13
N LYS A 254 -3.57 16.75 12.85
CA LYS A 254 -3.48 18.06 12.18
C LYS A 254 -4.34 19.12 12.85
N SER A 255 -5.49 18.75 13.41
CA SER A 255 -6.36 19.66 14.16
C SER A 255 -5.71 20.25 15.43
N GLY A 256 -4.68 19.58 15.95
CA GLY A 256 -4.00 19.94 17.19
C GLY A 256 -4.72 19.47 18.47
N ALA A 257 -5.85 18.76 18.34
CA ALA A 257 -6.56 18.22 19.50
C ALA A 257 -6.01 16.88 19.98
N TYR A 258 -5.33 16.12 19.11
CA TYR A 258 -4.76 14.80 19.37
C TYR A 258 -3.23 14.85 19.27
N MET A 259 -2.56 14.02 20.09
CA MET A 259 -1.10 14.08 20.23
C MET A 259 -0.38 12.91 19.57
N ALA A 260 -1.01 11.73 19.48
CA ALA A 260 -0.40 10.51 18.96
C ALA A 260 -1.36 9.66 18.12
N MET A 261 -0.78 8.86 17.23
CA MET A 261 -1.48 7.85 16.44
C MET A 261 -0.58 6.65 16.15
N MET A 262 -1.15 5.54 15.72
CA MET A 262 -0.40 4.41 15.21
C MET A 262 -0.44 4.43 13.68
N SER A 263 0.64 3.98 13.03
CA SER A 263 0.73 3.84 11.59
C SER A 263 1.69 2.72 11.21
N GLN A 264 1.79 2.46 9.92
CA GLN A 264 2.88 1.72 9.30
C GLN A 264 3.97 2.70 8.87
N ALA A 265 5.21 2.24 8.84
CA ALA A 265 6.31 3.02 8.30
C ALA A 265 7.06 2.27 7.20
N LYS A 266 7.88 3.01 6.48
CA LYS A 266 8.68 2.55 5.34
C LYS A 266 9.89 3.47 5.17
N PRO A 267 10.84 3.18 4.29
CA PRO A 267 11.90 4.14 3.95
C PRO A 267 11.31 5.49 3.49
N ALA A 268 11.93 6.59 3.91
CA ALA A 268 11.52 7.97 3.61
C ALA A 268 10.11 8.37 4.09
N TYR A 269 9.55 7.69 5.07
CA TYR A 269 8.18 7.97 5.57
C TYR A 269 8.06 9.27 6.36
N GLN A 270 9.16 9.78 6.93
CA GLN A 270 9.15 10.95 7.82
C GLN A 270 8.55 12.21 7.19
N ASN A 271 8.95 12.54 5.95
CA ASN A 271 8.44 13.72 5.25
C ASN A 271 6.96 13.58 4.90
N GLN A 272 6.56 12.39 4.44
CA GLN A 272 5.17 12.08 4.14
C GLN A 272 4.28 12.32 5.36
N ILE A 273 4.61 11.70 6.49
CA ILE A 273 3.75 11.78 7.69
C ILE A 273 3.74 13.15 8.34
N ASN A 274 4.86 13.89 8.31
CA ASN A 274 4.91 15.27 8.75
C ASN A 274 3.95 16.16 7.92
N GLY A 275 3.92 15.95 6.60
CA GLY A 275 3.00 16.64 5.69
C GLY A 275 1.54 16.30 5.98
N GLU A 276 1.21 15.01 6.13
CA GLU A 276 -0.15 14.54 6.44
C GLU A 276 -0.65 15.08 7.80
N CYS A 277 0.20 15.06 8.82
CA CYS A 277 -0.12 15.53 10.16
C CYS A 277 0.00 17.06 10.32
N GLY A 278 0.59 17.76 9.35
CA GLY A 278 0.82 19.19 9.40
C GLY A 278 1.72 19.66 10.54
N ARG A 279 2.59 18.76 11.05
CA ARG A 279 3.54 18.99 12.14
C ARG A 279 4.63 17.93 12.15
N ASP A 280 5.72 18.20 12.86
CA ASP A 280 6.78 17.23 13.09
C ASP A 280 6.31 16.10 13.99
N MET A 281 6.45 14.88 13.50
CA MET A 281 6.10 13.64 14.20
C MET A 281 7.37 12.87 14.54
N THR A 282 7.49 12.42 15.77
CA THR A 282 8.53 11.46 16.18
C THR A 282 7.97 10.05 16.02
N ILE A 283 8.69 9.19 15.29
CA ILE A 283 8.30 7.81 15.01
C ILE A 283 8.97 6.87 15.99
N PHE A 284 8.18 6.01 16.62
CA PHE A 284 8.62 4.94 17.51
C PHE A 284 8.22 3.59 16.92
N ASP A 285 9.22 2.78 16.58
CA ASP A 285 9.06 1.42 16.10
C ASP A 285 8.87 0.47 17.30
N VAL A 286 7.72 -0.20 17.35
CA VAL A 286 7.36 -1.18 18.39
C VAL A 286 7.13 -2.57 17.82
N GLY A 287 6.99 -2.68 16.52
CA GLY A 287 6.68 -3.93 15.80
C GLY A 287 7.82 -4.48 14.98
N ASP A 288 7.47 -5.26 13.98
CA ASP A 288 8.40 -5.88 13.03
C ASP A 288 8.06 -5.49 11.58
N ALA A 289 9.06 -5.56 10.70
CA ALA A 289 8.83 -5.45 9.27
C ALA A 289 8.06 -6.67 8.76
N PHE A 290 7.03 -6.43 7.97
CA PHE A 290 6.08 -7.44 7.52
C PHE A 290 5.83 -7.35 6.01
N MET A 291 5.75 -8.51 5.35
CA MET A 291 5.35 -8.66 3.96
C MET A 291 4.25 -9.73 3.89
N GLY A 292 3.01 -9.30 3.76
CA GLY A 292 1.83 -10.18 3.70
C GLY A 292 1.63 -10.86 2.35
N SER A 293 0.63 -11.73 2.27
CA SER A 293 0.31 -12.52 1.07
C SER A 293 0.02 -11.65 -0.17
N SER A 294 -0.59 -10.51 0.01
CA SER A 294 -0.94 -9.56 -1.07
C SER A 294 0.04 -8.40 -1.25
N ALA A 295 1.22 -8.47 -0.62
CA ALA A 295 2.18 -7.35 -0.64
C ALA A 295 2.77 -7.08 -2.03
N VAL A 296 2.92 -8.13 -2.86
CA VAL A 296 3.46 -8.04 -4.21
C VAL A 296 2.31 -8.10 -5.23
N PRO A 297 1.78 -6.97 -5.66
CA PRO A 297 0.63 -6.94 -6.57
C PRO A 297 1.07 -7.02 -8.03
N ALA A 298 0.40 -7.84 -8.84
CA ALA A 298 0.59 -7.86 -10.30
C ALA A 298 -0.25 -6.74 -10.94
N PHE A 299 0.20 -5.49 -10.82
CA PHE A 299 -0.58 -4.34 -11.33
C PHE A 299 -0.45 -4.13 -12.83
N TRP A 300 0.63 -4.55 -13.48
CA TRP A 300 0.88 -4.24 -14.88
C TRP A 300 0.73 -5.47 -15.76
N CYS A 301 -0.25 -5.42 -16.64
CA CYS A 301 -0.57 -6.50 -17.56
C CYS A 301 -0.53 -6.01 -19.02
N MET A 302 -0.28 -6.97 -19.93
CA MET A 302 -0.44 -6.79 -21.36
C MET A 302 -1.81 -7.31 -21.77
N ASN A 303 -2.48 -6.58 -22.64
CA ASN A 303 -3.75 -7.03 -23.21
C ASN A 303 -3.54 -8.25 -24.12
N GLN A 304 -4.35 -9.30 -23.92
CA GLN A 304 -4.34 -10.49 -24.76
C GLN A 304 -4.62 -10.16 -26.25
N ALA A 305 -5.32 -9.06 -26.52
CA ALA A 305 -5.71 -8.61 -27.84
C ALA A 305 -4.74 -7.60 -28.48
N THR A 306 -3.58 -7.30 -27.85
CA THR A 306 -2.60 -6.38 -28.44
C THR A 306 -2.09 -6.91 -29.77
N GLU A 307 -2.01 -6.03 -30.79
CA GLU A 307 -1.60 -6.41 -32.15
C GLU A 307 -0.08 -6.63 -32.27
N ASP A 308 0.71 -5.87 -31.47
CA ASP A 308 2.18 -6.01 -31.41
C ASP A 308 2.66 -6.25 -29.96
N PRO A 309 2.65 -7.51 -29.47
CA PRO A 309 3.12 -7.84 -28.15
C PRO A 309 4.63 -7.56 -27.95
N ILE A 310 5.43 -7.54 -29.01
CA ILE A 310 6.86 -7.21 -28.93
C ILE A 310 7.02 -5.72 -28.60
N ALA A 311 6.35 -4.84 -29.35
CA ALA A 311 6.37 -3.40 -29.08
C ALA A 311 5.84 -3.08 -27.69
N ALA A 312 4.74 -3.72 -27.28
CA ALA A 312 4.16 -3.55 -25.94
C ALA A 312 5.14 -3.99 -24.85
N MET A 313 5.82 -5.14 -24.98
CA MET A 313 6.82 -5.60 -24.02
C MET A 313 8.03 -4.67 -23.95
N GLN A 314 8.51 -4.16 -25.08
CA GLN A 314 9.61 -3.20 -25.11
C GLN A 314 9.24 -1.88 -24.41
N VAL A 315 8.01 -1.38 -24.58
CA VAL A 315 7.50 -0.20 -23.88
C VAL A 315 7.39 -0.49 -22.38
N LEU A 316 6.88 -1.65 -21.98
CA LEU A 316 6.82 -2.06 -20.58
C LEU A 316 8.23 -2.11 -19.96
N ASN A 317 9.21 -2.67 -20.68
CA ASN A 317 10.60 -2.70 -20.23
C ASN A 317 11.16 -1.28 -20.00
N LEU A 318 10.91 -0.32 -20.91
CA LEU A 318 11.32 1.07 -20.72
C LEU A 318 10.66 1.74 -19.52
N LEU A 319 9.37 1.49 -19.27
CA LEU A 319 8.66 2.02 -18.10
C LEU A 319 9.29 1.60 -16.76
N TYR A 320 9.95 0.43 -16.74
CA TYR A 320 10.66 -0.04 -15.55
C TYR A 320 12.12 0.43 -15.47
N THR A 321 12.78 0.69 -16.59
CA THR A 321 14.24 0.75 -16.64
C THR A 321 14.81 2.06 -17.19
N ASP A 322 14.01 2.83 -17.94
CA ASP A 322 14.50 4.06 -18.58
C ASP A 322 14.12 5.31 -17.78
N PRO A 323 15.12 6.07 -17.22
CA PRO A 323 14.83 7.25 -16.42
C PRO A 323 14.10 8.36 -17.18
N VAL A 324 14.27 8.48 -18.51
CA VAL A 324 13.58 9.52 -19.30
C VAL A 324 12.09 9.20 -19.38
N VAL A 325 11.76 7.95 -19.68
CA VAL A 325 10.35 7.49 -19.72
C VAL A 325 9.74 7.58 -18.33
N ALA A 326 10.45 7.16 -17.28
CA ALA A 326 9.97 7.22 -15.91
C ALA A 326 9.71 8.66 -15.45
N ASN A 327 10.63 9.62 -15.73
CA ASN A 327 10.43 11.02 -15.37
C ASN A 327 9.25 11.65 -16.11
N LEU A 328 9.11 11.40 -17.42
CA LEU A 328 7.99 11.90 -18.19
C LEU A 328 6.65 11.34 -17.67
N ALA A 329 6.60 10.04 -17.36
CA ALA A 329 5.38 9.41 -16.87
C ALA A 329 5.02 9.82 -15.43
N CYS A 330 6.02 10.01 -14.54
CA CYS A 330 5.80 10.37 -13.15
C CYS A 330 5.63 11.89 -12.95
N TRP A 331 6.46 12.70 -13.62
CA TRP A 331 6.64 14.11 -13.28
C TRP A 331 6.32 15.08 -14.42
N GLY A 332 6.16 14.60 -15.65
CA GLY A 332 5.98 15.46 -16.83
C GLY A 332 7.30 15.98 -17.42
N GLU A 333 7.34 17.22 -17.84
CA GLU A 333 8.45 17.80 -18.60
C GLU A 333 9.33 18.70 -17.71
N GLU A 334 10.65 18.44 -17.73
CA GLU A 334 11.64 19.30 -17.06
C GLU A 334 11.59 20.73 -17.63
N GLY A 335 11.62 21.72 -16.73
CA GLY A 335 11.49 23.13 -17.05
C GLY A 335 10.03 23.62 -17.19
N VAL A 336 9.06 22.71 -17.18
CA VAL A 336 7.61 23.02 -17.20
C VAL A 336 6.98 22.67 -15.86
N GLU A 337 7.00 21.43 -15.46
CA GLU A 337 6.46 20.96 -14.18
C GLU A 337 7.50 21.03 -13.07
N TYR A 338 8.73 20.65 -13.35
CA TYR A 338 9.81 20.55 -12.35
C TYR A 338 11.14 21.07 -12.88
N VAL A 339 12.08 21.28 -11.99
CA VAL A 339 13.49 21.55 -12.26
C VAL A 339 14.38 20.58 -11.49
N VAL A 340 15.53 20.24 -12.06
CA VAL A 340 16.49 19.35 -11.42
C VAL A 340 17.52 20.17 -10.64
N ASN A 341 17.67 19.84 -9.34
CA ASN A 341 18.64 20.43 -8.44
C ASN A 341 20.07 19.87 -8.70
N SER A 342 21.08 20.50 -8.09
CA SER A 342 22.49 20.07 -8.24
C SER A 342 22.79 18.69 -7.66
N ASP A 343 21.95 18.19 -6.74
CA ASP A 343 22.03 16.87 -6.13
C ASP A 343 21.18 15.81 -6.84
N THR A 344 20.64 16.16 -8.01
CA THR A 344 19.74 15.32 -8.83
C THR A 344 18.31 15.15 -8.28
N SER A 345 17.99 15.72 -7.12
CA SER A 345 16.59 15.84 -6.67
C SER A 345 15.85 16.84 -7.55
N ILE A 346 14.51 16.83 -7.46
CA ILE A 346 13.67 17.78 -8.18
C ILE A 346 12.91 18.70 -7.24
N ASN A 347 12.57 19.88 -7.76
CA ASN A 347 11.66 20.82 -7.14
C ASN A 347 10.67 21.35 -8.19
N TRP A 348 9.60 22.00 -7.76
CA TRP A 348 8.66 22.63 -8.69
C TRP A 348 9.37 23.68 -9.57
N ALA A 349 8.97 23.75 -10.82
CA ALA A 349 9.36 24.87 -11.68
C ALA A 349 8.85 26.21 -11.14
N GLU A 350 9.44 27.32 -11.55
CA GLU A 350 9.06 28.66 -11.07
C GLU A 350 7.56 28.93 -11.28
N GLY A 351 6.84 29.20 -10.20
CA GLY A 351 5.41 29.48 -10.21
C GLY A 351 4.49 28.25 -10.30
N VAL A 352 5.06 27.05 -10.34
CA VAL A 352 4.31 25.77 -10.36
C VAL A 352 4.26 25.16 -8.96
N ASN A 353 3.18 24.46 -8.68
CA ASN A 353 2.97 23.67 -7.46
C ASN A 353 1.93 22.57 -7.74
N ALA A 354 1.64 21.75 -6.75
CA ALA A 354 0.69 20.64 -6.89
C ALA A 354 -0.72 21.06 -7.32
N ASP A 355 -1.15 22.29 -6.98
CA ASP A 355 -2.51 22.78 -7.27
C ASP A 355 -2.65 23.32 -8.69
N ASN A 356 -1.56 23.77 -9.32
CA ASN A 356 -1.59 24.44 -10.62
C ASN A 356 -0.76 23.76 -11.71
N SER A 357 -0.09 22.65 -11.40
CA SER A 357 0.63 21.87 -12.40
C SER A 357 -0.32 21.30 -13.44
N GLU A 358 0.07 21.37 -14.72
CA GLU A 358 -0.70 20.78 -15.81
C GLU A 358 -0.52 19.28 -15.93
N TYR A 359 0.53 18.72 -15.32
CA TYR A 359 0.79 17.30 -15.27
C TYR A 359 1.38 16.90 -13.91
N TYR A 360 0.59 16.25 -13.07
CA TYR A 360 1.00 15.74 -11.77
C TYR A 360 0.13 14.55 -11.34
N PRO A 361 0.29 13.38 -11.97
CA PRO A 361 -0.41 12.18 -11.53
C PRO A 361 0.11 11.79 -10.14
N ASN A 362 -0.74 11.88 -9.12
CA ASN A 362 -0.38 11.59 -7.74
C ASN A 362 -0.62 10.09 -7.40
N VAL A 363 -0.05 9.20 -8.21
CA VAL A 363 -0.22 7.73 -8.11
C VAL A 363 1.11 6.99 -8.27
N LEU A 364 2.19 7.54 -7.71
CA LEU A 364 3.54 6.98 -7.87
C LEU A 364 3.67 5.51 -7.47
N TRP A 365 2.96 5.12 -6.42
CA TRP A 365 2.91 3.73 -5.95
C TRP A 365 2.33 2.74 -6.98
N LEU A 366 1.61 3.26 -7.96
CA LEU A 366 1.03 2.51 -9.08
C LEU A 366 1.99 2.42 -10.27
N MET A 367 2.90 3.39 -10.43
CA MET A 367 3.84 3.43 -11.55
C MET A 367 4.71 2.18 -11.62
N PRO A 368 5.08 1.72 -12.80
CA PRO A 368 5.91 0.52 -12.98
C PRO A 368 7.18 0.56 -12.13
N ASN A 369 7.91 1.67 -12.16
CA ASN A 369 9.08 1.90 -11.31
C ASN A 369 9.24 3.38 -10.99
N GLN A 370 8.67 3.81 -9.86
CA GLN A 370 8.81 5.21 -9.42
C GLN A 370 10.26 5.61 -9.09
N TYR A 371 11.11 4.63 -8.77
CA TYR A 371 12.52 4.89 -8.38
C TYR A 371 13.46 5.03 -9.58
N ALA A 372 13.00 4.76 -10.80
CA ALA A 372 13.71 5.14 -12.02
C ALA A 372 13.57 6.65 -12.34
N ALA A 373 12.58 7.32 -11.74
CA ALA A 373 12.39 8.76 -11.82
C ALA A 373 13.20 9.51 -10.75
N HIS A 374 13.34 10.81 -10.91
CA HIS A 374 13.93 11.68 -9.90
C HIS A 374 13.15 11.69 -8.59
N VAL A 375 13.85 11.95 -7.50
CA VAL A 375 13.32 12.04 -6.15
C VAL A 375 13.07 13.52 -5.80
N TRP A 376 11.99 13.82 -5.09
CA TRP A 376 11.71 15.18 -4.61
C TRP A 376 12.72 15.63 -3.56
N GLU A 377 13.02 16.93 -3.56
CA GLU A 377 13.84 17.57 -2.55
C GLU A 377 13.29 17.27 -1.13
N GLY A 378 14.19 16.85 -0.25
CA GLY A 378 13.85 16.45 1.12
C GLY A 378 13.74 14.94 1.34
N ASP A 379 13.55 14.15 0.29
CA ASP A 379 13.63 12.70 0.37
C ASP A 379 15.06 12.20 0.07
N PRO A 380 15.50 11.05 0.63
CA PRO A 380 16.79 10.45 0.31
C PRO A 380 16.91 10.13 -1.18
N ILE A 381 18.01 10.54 -1.81
CA ILE A 381 18.26 10.26 -3.23
C ILE A 381 18.31 8.75 -3.52
N ASP A 382 18.76 7.96 -2.56
CA ASP A 382 18.88 6.52 -2.61
C ASP A 382 17.62 5.79 -2.05
N VAL A 383 16.46 6.46 -1.98
CA VAL A 383 15.22 5.87 -1.44
C VAL A 383 14.83 4.55 -2.11
N GLY A 384 15.09 4.40 -3.41
CA GLY A 384 14.85 3.15 -4.13
C GLY A 384 15.73 2.00 -3.63
N GLU A 385 17.03 2.25 -3.40
CA GLU A 385 17.95 1.28 -2.83
C GLU A 385 17.59 0.93 -1.38
N GLN A 386 17.22 1.93 -0.58
CA GLN A 386 16.73 1.72 0.79
C GLN A 386 15.47 0.86 0.80
N THR A 387 14.53 1.11 -0.11
CA THR A 387 13.30 0.33 -0.23
C THR A 387 13.56 -1.11 -0.66
N ALA A 388 14.45 -1.32 -1.65
CA ALA A 388 14.84 -2.66 -2.08
C ALA A 388 15.49 -3.44 -0.92
N ALA A 389 16.42 -2.81 -0.20
CA ALA A 389 17.07 -3.42 0.98
C ALA A 389 16.05 -3.74 2.09
N PHE A 390 15.09 -2.86 2.34
CA PHE A 390 14.04 -3.07 3.33
C PHE A 390 13.12 -4.25 2.95
N ASN A 391 12.72 -4.35 1.68
CA ASN A 391 11.97 -5.49 1.18
C ASN A 391 12.75 -6.82 1.33
N ASP A 392 14.06 -6.79 0.97
CA ASP A 392 14.91 -7.96 0.98
C ASP A 392 15.20 -8.48 2.40
N ASN A 393 15.37 -7.56 3.34
CA ASN A 393 15.67 -7.84 4.74
C ASN A 393 14.42 -8.13 5.59
N CYS A 394 13.22 -8.04 5.01
CA CYS A 394 11.98 -8.30 5.74
C CYS A 394 11.98 -9.72 6.34
N LYS A 395 11.91 -9.79 7.68
CA LYS A 395 12.00 -11.05 8.43
C LYS A 395 10.68 -11.79 8.47
N VAL A 396 9.57 -11.05 8.57
CA VAL A 396 8.23 -11.64 8.62
C VAL A 396 7.61 -11.58 7.23
N LYS A 397 8.00 -12.51 6.38
CA LYS A 397 7.49 -12.68 5.02
C LYS A 397 6.51 -13.83 4.98
N SER A 398 5.30 -13.58 4.51
CA SER A 398 4.26 -14.62 4.46
C SER A 398 4.63 -15.76 3.54
N LYS A 399 4.43 -17.00 4.01
CA LYS A 399 4.49 -18.21 3.19
C LYS A 399 3.40 -18.27 2.13
N ALA A 400 2.33 -17.49 2.31
CA ALA A 400 1.23 -17.37 1.36
C ALA A 400 1.43 -16.22 0.35
N LEU A 401 2.65 -15.68 0.20
CA LEU A 401 2.93 -14.60 -0.73
C LEU A 401 2.48 -14.96 -2.15
N GLY A 402 1.57 -14.14 -2.72
CA GLY A 402 0.95 -14.38 -4.01
C GLY A 402 -0.38 -15.16 -3.95
N PHE A 403 -0.79 -15.64 -2.77
CA PHE A 403 -2.10 -16.27 -2.62
C PHE A 403 -3.22 -15.23 -2.80
N THR A 404 -4.21 -15.61 -3.56
CA THR A 404 -5.48 -14.87 -3.73
C THR A 404 -6.63 -15.84 -3.58
N TRP A 405 -7.74 -15.38 -3.03
CA TRP A 405 -8.95 -16.18 -2.86
C TRP A 405 -10.19 -15.39 -3.28
N ASP A 406 -11.04 -16.04 -4.06
CA ASP A 406 -12.34 -15.52 -4.45
C ASP A 406 -13.40 -15.98 -3.44
N ASN A 407 -13.95 -15.04 -2.69
CA ASN A 407 -14.99 -15.28 -1.69
C ASN A 407 -16.42 -15.09 -2.22
N SER A 408 -16.61 -15.06 -3.55
CA SER A 408 -17.93 -14.81 -4.18
C SER A 408 -19.02 -15.78 -3.77
N ASP A 409 -18.66 -17.01 -3.43
CA ASP A 409 -19.61 -18.02 -2.93
C ASP A 409 -20.02 -17.80 -1.48
N TYR A 410 -19.34 -16.89 -0.74
CA TYR A 410 -19.52 -16.62 0.70
C TYR A 410 -19.92 -15.17 0.99
N VAL A 411 -20.49 -14.46 0.02
CA VAL A 411 -20.86 -13.03 0.15
C VAL A 411 -21.84 -12.79 1.30
N ALA A 412 -22.76 -13.71 1.54
CA ALA A 412 -23.75 -13.59 2.62
C ALA A 412 -23.10 -13.68 4.00
N GLU A 413 -22.24 -14.67 4.22
CA GLU A 413 -21.46 -14.86 5.46
C GLU A 413 -20.50 -13.70 5.67
N PHE A 414 -19.77 -13.30 4.64
CA PHE A 414 -18.86 -12.16 4.68
C PHE A 414 -19.58 -10.87 5.10
N THR A 415 -20.74 -10.57 4.49
CA THR A 415 -21.55 -9.40 4.85
C THR A 415 -22.07 -9.49 6.30
N ALA A 416 -22.50 -10.67 6.74
CA ALA A 416 -22.96 -10.88 8.11
C ALA A 416 -21.83 -10.69 9.12
N MET A 417 -20.63 -11.20 8.85
CA MET A 417 -19.45 -11.01 9.69
C MET A 417 -18.98 -9.55 9.73
N GLN A 418 -19.02 -8.84 8.60
CA GLN A 418 -18.73 -7.41 8.58
C GLN A 418 -19.69 -6.61 9.48
N ASN A 419 -20.98 -6.94 9.45
CA ASN A 419 -21.98 -6.30 10.31
C ASN A 419 -21.74 -6.62 11.78
N ALA A 420 -21.42 -7.88 12.11
CA ALA A 420 -21.06 -8.29 13.48
C ALA A 420 -19.81 -7.56 13.99
N TYR A 421 -18.76 -7.47 13.16
CA TYR A 421 -17.57 -6.71 13.52
C TYR A 421 -17.87 -5.23 13.70
N LYS A 422 -18.65 -4.62 12.81
CA LYS A 422 -19.02 -3.19 12.90
C LYS A 422 -19.77 -2.89 14.20
N GLU A 423 -20.57 -3.83 14.70
CA GLU A 423 -21.33 -3.67 15.95
C GLU A 423 -20.45 -3.84 17.20
N PHE A 424 -19.60 -4.86 17.25
CA PHE A 424 -18.86 -5.24 18.45
C PHE A 424 -17.35 -4.91 18.41
N GLY A 425 -16.72 -4.90 17.24
CA GLY A 425 -15.29 -4.70 17.09
C GLY A 425 -14.76 -3.37 17.59
N PRO A 426 -15.32 -2.21 17.16
CA PRO A 426 -14.83 -0.90 17.59
C PRO A 426 -14.91 -0.69 19.11
N GLN A 427 -15.90 -1.24 19.79
CA GLN A 427 -16.02 -1.16 21.25
C GLN A 427 -14.81 -1.82 21.94
N VAL A 428 -14.32 -2.93 21.39
CA VAL A 428 -13.12 -3.64 21.89
C VAL A 428 -11.86 -2.86 21.52
N VAL A 429 -11.72 -2.50 20.24
CA VAL A 429 -10.52 -1.84 19.70
C VAL A 429 -10.26 -0.48 20.33
N TYR A 430 -11.31 0.25 20.71
CA TYR A 430 -11.22 1.56 21.36
C TYR A 430 -11.35 1.49 22.88
N GLY A 431 -11.48 0.29 23.46
CA GLY A 431 -11.48 0.07 24.90
C GLY A 431 -12.74 0.59 25.63
N PHE A 432 -13.88 0.65 24.97
CA PHE A 432 -15.14 1.07 25.60
C PHE A 432 -15.86 -0.05 26.35
N VAL A 433 -15.42 -1.27 26.19
CA VAL A 433 -15.97 -2.45 26.85
C VAL A 433 -14.87 -3.23 27.54
N ASP A 434 -15.21 -3.84 28.67
CA ASP A 434 -14.32 -4.78 29.35
C ASP A 434 -13.84 -5.87 28.39
N PRO A 435 -12.54 -6.19 28.32
CA PRO A 435 -11.99 -7.09 27.33
C PRO A 435 -12.61 -8.48 27.32
N ASP A 436 -12.85 -9.09 28.47
CA ASP A 436 -13.44 -10.43 28.54
C ASP A 436 -14.89 -10.43 27.99
N THR A 437 -15.66 -9.40 28.35
CA THR A 437 -17.02 -9.21 27.85
C THR A 437 -17.03 -8.92 26.36
N GLY A 438 -16.22 -7.97 25.90
CA GLY A 438 -16.19 -7.52 24.51
C GLY A 438 -15.69 -8.58 23.54
N LEU A 439 -14.60 -9.27 23.89
CA LEU A 439 -14.07 -10.36 23.07
C LEU A 439 -15.05 -11.52 22.95
N LYS A 440 -15.73 -11.86 24.05
CA LYS A 440 -16.75 -12.91 24.01
C LYS A 440 -17.92 -12.52 23.09
N GLN A 441 -18.45 -11.30 23.20
CA GLN A 441 -19.56 -10.81 22.37
C GLN A 441 -19.17 -10.79 20.88
N LEU A 442 -17.97 -10.28 20.56
CA LEU A 442 -17.46 -10.23 19.19
C LEU A 442 -17.35 -11.64 18.60
N ASN A 443 -16.68 -12.56 19.29
CA ASN A 443 -16.48 -13.92 18.78
C ASN A 443 -17.79 -14.70 18.66
N ASP A 444 -18.68 -14.62 19.65
CA ASP A 444 -20.02 -15.26 19.57
C ASP A 444 -20.77 -14.74 18.33
N ALA A 445 -20.74 -13.44 18.05
CA ALA A 445 -21.42 -12.85 16.89
C ALA A 445 -20.78 -13.27 15.56
N LEU A 446 -19.45 -13.32 15.48
CA LEU A 446 -18.74 -13.74 14.27
C LEU A 446 -18.99 -15.21 13.95
N TYR A 447 -18.95 -16.11 14.95
CA TYR A 447 -19.27 -17.51 14.73
C TYR A 447 -20.74 -17.73 14.35
N ALA A 448 -21.67 -16.98 14.95
CA ALA A 448 -23.08 -16.99 14.55
C ALA A 448 -23.30 -16.49 13.11
N ALA A 449 -22.41 -15.64 12.60
CA ALA A 449 -22.43 -15.11 11.24
C ALA A 449 -21.76 -16.03 10.19
N GLY A 450 -21.17 -17.18 10.60
CA GLY A 450 -20.59 -18.16 9.70
C GLY A 450 -19.06 -18.18 9.63
N LEU A 451 -18.36 -17.59 10.62
CA LEU A 451 -16.90 -17.47 10.63
C LEU A 451 -16.20 -18.83 10.44
N GLN A 452 -16.67 -19.91 11.10
CA GLN A 452 -16.01 -21.22 10.98
C GLN A 452 -16.08 -21.76 9.56
N GLU A 453 -17.23 -21.71 8.91
CA GLU A 453 -17.42 -22.18 7.54
C GLU A 453 -16.57 -21.37 6.56
N TYR A 454 -16.50 -20.05 6.76
CA TYR A 454 -15.69 -19.15 5.97
C TYR A 454 -14.18 -19.45 6.11
N MET A 455 -13.67 -19.67 7.33
CA MET A 455 -12.29 -20.05 7.58
C MET A 455 -11.95 -21.42 6.98
N ASP A 456 -12.84 -22.41 7.10
CA ASP A 456 -12.63 -23.76 6.55
C ASP A 456 -12.50 -23.70 5.02
N ALA A 457 -13.34 -22.93 4.34
CA ALA A 457 -13.26 -22.72 2.89
C ALA A 457 -11.98 -22.01 2.46
N LYS A 458 -11.59 -20.96 3.19
CA LYS A 458 -10.34 -20.25 2.96
C LYS A 458 -9.12 -21.15 3.14
N GLN A 459 -9.14 -22.00 4.19
CA GLN A 459 -8.08 -22.99 4.44
C GLN A 459 -7.98 -24.05 3.34
N GLU A 460 -9.12 -24.52 2.82
CA GLU A 460 -9.13 -25.49 1.71
C GLU A 460 -8.49 -24.87 0.45
N ALA A 461 -8.87 -23.63 0.11
CA ALA A 461 -8.29 -22.91 -1.02
C ALA A 461 -6.78 -22.67 -0.86
N LEU A 462 -6.33 -22.29 0.34
CA LEU A 462 -4.91 -22.10 0.63
C LEU A 462 -4.13 -23.42 0.53
N ASN A 463 -4.68 -24.52 1.04
CA ASN A 463 -4.05 -25.83 0.94
C ASN A 463 -3.95 -26.33 -0.52
N GLU A 464 -4.92 -25.99 -1.35
CA GLU A 464 -4.88 -26.31 -2.79
C GLU A 464 -3.81 -25.50 -3.51
N TRP A 465 -3.72 -24.20 -3.22
CA TRP A 465 -2.72 -23.32 -3.81
C TRP A 465 -1.28 -23.73 -3.40
N ALA A 466 -1.08 -24.21 -2.19
CA ALA A 466 0.24 -24.58 -1.64
C ALA A 466 0.78 -25.96 -2.13
N LYS A 467 0.02 -26.73 -2.94
CA LYS A 467 0.47 -28.00 -3.53
C LYS A 467 1.44 -27.77 -4.68
#